data_0c66b0a3be00413b71af7b03f1481fad
#
_entry.id   0c66b0a3be00413b71af7b03f1481fad
#
_cell.length_a   1.000
_cell.length_b   1.000
_cell.length_c   1.000
_cell.angle_alpha   90.00
_cell.angle_beta   90.00
_cell.angle_gamma   90.00
#
_symmetry.space_group_name_H-M   'P 1'
#
loop_
_entity.id
_entity.type
_entity.pdbx_description
1 polymer ?
#
loop_
_entity_poly.entity_id
_entity_poly.type
_entity_poly.pdbx_seq_one_letter_code
_entity_poly.pdbx_strand_id
1 'polypeptide(L)'
;MKFCRIIFCLWLLVCFFPIGIHADIQLPSILSNNMVLQQNAKVRFWGKARPGEKILVKTSWDHKKYKVTALANGHWELMIQTPAATSGQSVMLKGDNKIRINNILIGE
;
A
#
# COMPACT_ATOMS: atom_id res chain seq x y z
N MET A 1 -32.38 -16.07 -36.56
CA MET A 1 -32.44 -14.72 -35.99
C MET A 1 -32.46 -14.68 -34.47
N LYS A 2 -33.13 -15.59 -33.83
CA LYS A 2 -33.10 -15.66 -32.35
C LYS A 2 -31.72 -16.02 -31.81
N PHE A 3 -30.91 -16.73 -32.57
CA PHE A 3 -29.58 -17.13 -32.15
C PHE A 3 -28.58 -15.97 -32.08
N CYS A 4 -28.71 -14.96 -32.92
CA CYS A 4 -27.82 -13.80 -32.89
C CYS A 4 -28.01 -12.93 -31.64
N ARG A 5 -29.21 -12.90 -31.09
CA ARG A 5 -29.49 -12.16 -29.85
C ARG A 5 -28.87 -12.84 -28.64
N ILE A 6 -28.91 -14.15 -28.58
CA ILE A 6 -28.35 -14.91 -27.46
C ILE A 6 -26.84 -14.80 -27.46
N ILE A 7 -26.24 -14.93 -28.63
CA ILE A 7 -24.78 -14.79 -28.80
C ILE A 7 -24.32 -13.39 -28.47
N PHE A 8 -25.09 -12.37 -28.85
CA PHE A 8 -24.78 -10.99 -28.54
C PHE A 8 -24.87 -10.69 -27.05
N CYS A 9 -25.87 -11.22 -26.34
CA CYS A 9 -25.97 -11.08 -24.88
C CYS A 9 -24.86 -11.77 -24.15
N LEU A 10 -24.42 -12.93 -24.60
CA LEU A 10 -23.28 -13.64 -24.04
C LEU A 10 -21.97 -12.85 -24.24
N TRP A 11 -21.81 -12.22 -25.37
CA TRP A 11 -20.66 -11.39 -25.67
C TRP A 11 -20.59 -10.16 -24.76
N LEU A 12 -21.72 -9.52 -24.52
CA LEU A 12 -21.80 -8.41 -23.59
C LEU A 12 -21.48 -8.81 -22.17
N LEU A 13 -21.88 -9.98 -21.73
CA LEU A 13 -21.54 -10.49 -20.40
C LEU A 13 -20.05 -10.71 -20.23
N VAL A 14 -19.37 -11.22 -21.26
CA VAL A 14 -17.92 -11.43 -21.23
C VAL A 14 -17.17 -10.09 -21.18
N CYS A 15 -17.68 -9.05 -21.86
CA CYS A 15 -17.07 -7.71 -21.83
C CYS A 15 -17.24 -7.01 -20.50
N PHE A 16 -18.21 -7.40 -19.69
CA PHE A 16 -18.44 -6.80 -18.35
C PHE A 16 -17.74 -7.54 -17.23
N PHE A 17 -17.06 -8.65 -17.50
CA PHE A 17 -16.22 -9.26 -16.49
C PHE A 17 -15.01 -8.37 -16.24
N PRO A 18 -14.92 -7.71 -15.08
CA PRO A 18 -13.70 -7.01 -14.77
C PRO A 18 -12.61 -8.06 -14.62
N ILE A 19 -11.71 -8.08 -15.55
CA ILE A 19 -10.43 -8.74 -15.34
C ILE A 19 -9.86 -8.04 -14.12
N GLY A 20 -9.65 -8.76 -13.03
CA GLY A 20 -9.22 -8.19 -11.78
C GLY A 20 -8.00 -7.32 -11.98
N ILE A 21 -8.22 -6.01 -11.90
CA ILE A 21 -7.12 -5.06 -11.89
C ILE A 21 -6.63 -5.03 -10.45
N HIS A 22 -5.57 -5.77 -10.19
CA HIS A 22 -4.87 -5.67 -8.91
C HIS A 22 -3.82 -4.58 -9.05
N ALA A 23 -4.08 -3.42 -8.46
CA ALA A 23 -3.07 -2.41 -8.31
C ALA A 23 -2.33 -2.67 -7.01
N ASP A 24 -1.08 -3.09 -7.09
CA ASP A 24 -0.23 -3.28 -5.93
C ASP A 24 0.04 -1.94 -5.24
N ILE A 25 0.31 -1.99 -3.94
CA ILE A 25 0.80 -0.84 -3.20
C ILE A 25 2.10 -0.38 -3.85
N GLN A 26 2.17 0.90 -4.20
CA GLN A 26 3.36 1.51 -4.78
C GLN A 26 3.89 2.57 -3.83
N LEU A 27 5.18 2.49 -3.55
CA LEU A 27 5.88 3.43 -2.68
C LEU A 27 6.75 4.38 -3.51
N PRO A 28 6.89 5.64 -3.06
CA PRO A 28 7.89 6.51 -3.66
C PRO A 28 9.30 5.96 -3.40
N SER A 29 10.24 6.28 -4.27
CA SER A 29 11.60 5.74 -4.19
C SER A 29 12.32 6.07 -2.87
N ILE A 30 11.91 7.14 -2.21
CA ILE A 30 12.49 7.54 -0.93
C ILE A 30 12.10 6.58 0.22
N LEU A 31 10.97 5.88 0.09
CA LEU A 31 10.56 4.86 1.05
C LEU A 31 11.03 3.50 0.56
N SER A 32 12.24 3.14 0.90
CA SER A 32 12.88 1.94 0.37
C SER A 32 13.81 1.33 1.42
N ASN A 33 14.32 0.14 1.13
CA ASN A 33 15.30 -0.52 1.99
C ASN A 33 16.51 0.40 2.21
N ASN A 34 17.06 0.32 3.39
CA ASN A 34 18.23 1.11 3.82
C ASN A 34 17.94 2.61 3.97
N MET A 35 16.68 3.00 4.02
CA MET A 35 16.34 4.41 4.23
C MET A 35 16.69 4.86 5.64
N VAL A 36 16.82 6.17 5.81
CA VAL A 36 17.09 6.81 7.10
C VAL A 36 15.87 7.64 7.50
N LEU A 37 15.41 7.44 8.72
CA LEU A 37 14.30 8.21 9.30
C LEU A 37 14.81 9.02 10.50
N GLN A 38 14.22 10.19 10.69
CA GLN A 38 14.55 11.02 11.85
C GLN A 38 14.03 10.36 13.13
N GLN A 39 14.82 10.42 14.20
CA GLN A 39 14.43 9.89 15.51
C GLN A 39 13.41 10.78 16.21
N ASN A 40 12.62 10.17 17.09
CA ASN A 40 11.67 10.85 17.96
C ASN A 40 10.78 11.84 17.21
N ALA A 41 10.32 11.47 16.02
CA ALA A 41 9.61 12.34 15.12
C ALA A 41 8.39 11.62 14.52
N LYS A 42 7.44 12.42 14.04
CA LYS A 42 6.37 11.92 13.19
C LYS A 42 6.84 12.02 11.75
N VAL A 43 6.95 10.88 11.09
CA VAL A 43 7.40 10.83 9.70
C VAL A 43 6.23 10.42 8.81
N ARG A 44 6.19 11.01 7.62
CA ARG A 44 5.13 10.76 6.65
C ARG A 44 5.49 9.55 5.80
N PHE A 45 4.54 8.59 5.75
CA PHE A 45 4.56 7.50 4.80
C PHE A 45 3.42 7.70 3.82
N TRP A 46 3.68 7.49 2.53
CA TRP A 46 2.67 7.73 1.50
C TRP A 46 2.92 6.84 0.28
N GLY A 47 1.95 6.75 -0.58
CA GLY A 47 2.07 6.00 -1.82
C GLY A 47 0.77 5.94 -2.58
N LYS A 48 0.70 4.97 -3.46
CA LYS A 48 -0.48 4.67 -4.27
C LYS A 48 -0.94 3.25 -3.99
N ALA A 49 -2.23 3.04 -4.14
CA ALA A 49 -2.86 1.74 -4.00
C ALA A 49 -4.17 1.74 -4.78
N ARG A 50 -4.88 0.63 -4.77
CA ARG A 50 -6.22 0.57 -5.36
C ARG A 50 -7.14 1.53 -4.59
N PRO A 51 -7.95 2.35 -5.29
CA PRO A 51 -8.90 3.23 -4.61
C PRO A 51 -9.76 2.47 -3.58
N GLY A 52 -9.83 2.99 -2.37
CA GLY A 52 -10.57 2.36 -1.28
C GLY A 52 -9.87 1.19 -0.61
N GLU A 53 -8.68 0.84 -1.03
CA GLU A 53 -7.92 -0.26 -0.41
C GLU A 53 -7.54 0.09 1.02
N LYS A 54 -7.70 -0.88 1.92
CA LYS A 54 -7.27 -0.75 3.31
C LYS A 54 -5.84 -1.24 3.43
N ILE A 55 -4.97 -0.39 3.95
CA ILE A 55 -3.56 -0.68 4.11
C ILE A 55 -3.24 -0.72 5.58
N LEU A 56 -2.63 -1.81 6.01
CA LEU A 56 -2.13 -1.99 7.36
C LEU A 56 -0.63 -1.78 7.36
N VAL A 57 -0.14 -0.91 8.25
CA VAL A 57 1.28 -0.65 8.41
C VAL A 57 1.70 -1.04 9.81
N LYS A 58 2.74 -1.86 9.92
CA LYS A 58 3.28 -2.32 11.20
C LYS A 58 4.74 -1.96 11.29
N THR A 59 5.11 -1.32 12.40
CA THR A 59 6.49 -0.91 12.67
C THR A 59 7.16 -1.91 13.59
N SER A 60 8.42 -2.23 13.34
CA SER A 60 9.17 -3.22 14.12
C SER A 60 9.60 -2.73 15.49
N TRP A 61 9.74 -1.42 15.67
CA TRP A 61 10.29 -0.86 16.92
C TRP A 61 9.32 -0.80 18.08
N ASP A 62 8.01 -0.77 17.81
CA ASP A 62 6.98 -0.73 18.84
C ASP A 62 5.83 -1.69 18.58
N HIS A 63 5.88 -2.42 17.45
CA HIS A 63 4.84 -3.35 16.99
C HIS A 63 3.46 -2.68 16.82
N LYS A 64 3.45 -1.36 16.68
CA LYS A 64 2.22 -0.60 16.52
C LYS A 64 1.65 -0.82 15.12
N LYS A 65 0.32 -0.90 15.05
CA LYS A 65 -0.40 -1.08 13.81
C LYS A 65 -1.12 0.21 13.43
N TYR A 66 -0.88 0.66 12.22
CA TYR A 66 -1.55 1.82 11.65
C TYR A 66 -2.43 1.35 10.51
N LYS A 67 -3.61 1.94 10.38
CA LYS A 67 -4.53 1.64 9.29
C LYS A 67 -4.82 2.90 8.51
N VAL A 68 -4.81 2.78 7.19
CA VAL A 68 -5.15 3.88 6.30
C VAL A 68 -5.94 3.34 5.11
N THR A 69 -6.83 4.14 4.57
CA THR A 69 -7.61 3.78 3.39
C THR A 69 -7.19 4.67 2.23
N ALA A 70 -6.90 4.07 1.09
CA ALA A 70 -6.55 4.81 -0.11
C ALA A 70 -7.75 5.63 -0.59
N LEU A 71 -7.49 6.85 -1.01
CA LEU A 71 -8.51 7.77 -1.53
C LEU A 71 -9.01 7.32 -2.90
N ALA A 72 -10.01 8.02 -3.43
CA ALA A 72 -10.60 7.71 -4.72
C ALA A 72 -9.57 7.78 -5.87
N ASN A 73 -8.50 8.56 -5.72
CA ASN A 73 -7.41 8.64 -6.69
C ASN A 73 -6.28 7.64 -6.43
N GLY A 74 -6.44 6.76 -5.44
CA GLY A 74 -5.44 5.77 -5.05
C GLY A 74 -4.37 6.29 -4.09
N HIS A 75 -4.36 7.56 -3.77
CA HIS A 75 -3.37 8.13 -2.85
C HIS A 75 -3.68 7.74 -1.40
N TRP A 76 -2.63 7.37 -0.65
CA TRP A 76 -2.74 7.14 0.78
C TRP A 76 -1.54 7.78 1.48
N GLU A 77 -1.75 8.23 2.70
CA GLU A 77 -0.67 8.72 3.54
C GLU A 77 -1.04 8.59 5.02
N LEU A 78 -0.02 8.44 5.83
CA LEU A 78 -0.17 8.41 7.27
C LEU A 78 1.11 8.89 7.95
N MET A 79 1.00 9.25 9.21
CA MET A 79 2.14 9.66 10.02
C MET A 79 2.52 8.52 10.96
N ILE A 80 3.80 8.21 11.02
CA ILE A 80 4.34 7.14 11.87
C ILE A 80 5.30 7.77 12.87
N GLN A 81 5.14 7.42 14.14
CA GLN A 81 6.04 7.88 15.19
C GLN A 81 7.31 7.03 15.20
N THR A 82 8.46 7.65 15.11
CA THR A 82 9.75 6.99 15.21
C THR A 82 10.25 6.94 16.66
N PRO A 83 11.07 5.94 16.99
CA PRO A 83 11.67 5.82 18.32
C PRO A 83 12.95 6.65 18.41
N ALA A 84 13.68 6.51 19.52
CA ALA A 84 15.05 6.99 19.64
C ALA A 84 15.94 6.29 18.61
N ALA A 85 17.11 6.85 18.34
CA ALA A 85 18.06 6.34 17.36
C ALA A 85 18.32 4.85 17.53
N THR A 86 18.21 4.11 16.46
CA THR A 86 18.40 2.65 16.41
C THR A 86 18.59 2.23 14.96
N SER A 87 19.07 1.00 14.74
CA SER A 87 19.29 0.47 13.42
C SER A 87 18.60 -0.89 13.22
N GLY A 88 18.60 -1.39 12.00
CA GLY A 88 18.08 -2.70 11.68
C GLY A 88 16.57 -2.83 11.85
N GLN A 89 15.84 -1.74 11.73
CA GLN A 89 14.40 -1.72 11.87
C GLN A 89 13.69 -2.00 10.54
N SER A 90 12.41 -2.33 10.62
CA SER A 90 11.62 -2.61 9.44
C SER A 90 10.20 -2.08 9.58
N VAL A 91 9.57 -1.86 8.45
CA VAL A 91 8.15 -1.50 8.35
C VAL A 91 7.50 -2.46 7.36
N MET A 92 6.38 -3.03 7.75
CA MET A 92 5.60 -3.91 6.90
C MET A 92 4.30 -3.23 6.50
N LEU A 93 4.01 -3.26 5.19
CA LEU A 93 2.77 -2.74 4.64
C LEU A 93 2.00 -3.90 4.04
N LYS A 94 0.72 -4.01 4.39
CA LYS A 94 -0.14 -5.08 3.91
C LYS A 94 -1.44 -4.51 3.37
N GLY A 95 -1.69 -4.79 2.12
CA GLY A 95 -2.94 -4.50 1.42
C GLY A 95 -3.26 -5.67 0.52
N ASP A 96 -3.51 -5.41 -0.75
CA ASP A 96 -3.67 -6.48 -1.76
C ASP A 96 -2.36 -7.26 -1.94
N ASN A 97 -1.23 -6.59 -1.75
CA ASN A 97 0.10 -7.21 -1.68
C ASN A 97 0.74 -6.88 -0.34
N LYS A 98 1.90 -7.47 -0.09
CA LYS A 98 2.66 -7.28 1.14
C LYS A 98 4.05 -6.76 0.80
N ILE A 99 4.44 -5.66 1.42
CA ILE A 99 5.75 -5.04 1.23
C ILE A 99 6.43 -4.94 2.58
N ARG A 100 7.72 -5.26 2.62
CA ARG A 100 8.56 -5.04 3.80
C ARG A 100 9.70 -4.13 3.42
N ILE A 101 9.85 -3.02 4.15
CA ILE A 101 10.99 -2.13 4.05
C ILE A 101 11.97 -2.54 5.14
N ASN A 102 13.17 -2.97 4.75
CA ASN A 102 14.15 -3.54 5.68
C ASN A 102 15.33 -2.60 5.90
N ASN A 103 16.06 -2.89 6.96
CA ASN A 103 17.31 -2.21 7.31
C ASN A 103 17.16 -0.69 7.41
N ILE A 104 16.13 -0.28 8.13
CA ILE A 104 15.86 1.15 8.36
C ILE A 104 16.76 1.64 9.49
N LEU A 105 17.46 2.73 9.26
CA LEU A 105 18.25 3.44 10.26
C LEU A 105 17.41 4.58 10.81
N ILE A 106 17.24 4.62 12.13
CA ILE A 106 16.58 5.73 12.81
C ILE A 106 17.67 6.60 13.42
N GLY A 107 17.71 7.85 13.02
CA GLY A 107 18.76 8.76 13.50
C GLY A 107 18.42 10.20 13.18
N GLU A 108 19.41 11.01 12.99
CA GLU A 108 19.21 12.44 12.67
C GLU A 108 19.22 12.70 11.17
#